data_cb695c1602f118cb0f9bad97067eafd8
#
_entry.id   cb695c1602f118cb0f9bad97067eafd8
#
_cell.length_a   1.000
_cell.length_b   1.000
_cell.length_c   1.000
_cell.angle_alpha   90.00
_cell.angle_beta   90.00
_cell.angle_gamma   90.00
#
_symmetry.space_group_name_H-M   'P 1'
#
loop_
_entity.id
_entity.type
_entity.pdbx_description
1 polymer ?
#
loop_
_entity_poly.entity_id
_entity_poly.type
_entity_poly.pdbx_seq_one_letter_code
_entity_poly.pdbx_strand_id
1 'polypeptide(L)'
;VMFDELIISVFYNPTKDKSMFSMEERVEMIKLATKHIPNVRVTSFSGLLNEFCVKEDAPVIVRGLRAFTDFEYEFQRALLIKKIDPKLETVFIMTNAKYSFVSSSGVRELATFGGPLKDLVPECVEQRIRAHIAAKG
;
A
#
# COMPACT_ATOMS: atom_id res chain seq x y z
N VAL A 1 14.69 -4.71 -13.76
CA VAL A 1 13.23 -4.80 -13.76
C VAL A 1 12.84 -6.26 -13.56
N MET A 2 12.07 -6.53 -12.50
CA MET A 2 11.65 -7.90 -12.16
C MET A 2 10.37 -8.31 -12.88
N PHE A 3 9.50 -7.34 -13.21
CA PHE A 3 8.17 -7.60 -13.79
C PHE A 3 7.90 -6.61 -14.92
N ASP A 4 7.15 -7.06 -15.92
CA ASP A 4 6.73 -6.22 -17.06
C ASP A 4 5.72 -5.16 -16.65
N GLU A 5 4.81 -5.52 -15.75
CA GLU A 5 3.80 -4.62 -15.21
C GLU A 5 3.66 -4.83 -13.70
N LEU A 6 3.48 -3.74 -12.98
CA LEU A 6 3.14 -3.75 -11.55
C LEU A 6 1.76 -3.14 -11.35
N ILE A 7 0.87 -3.89 -10.73
CA ILE A 7 -0.47 -3.41 -10.37
C ILE A 7 -0.45 -3.03 -8.88
N ILE A 8 -0.68 -1.76 -8.60
CA ILE A 8 -0.88 -1.30 -7.22
C ILE A 8 -2.38 -1.21 -6.99
N SER A 9 -2.88 -2.02 -6.05
CA SER A 9 -4.31 -2.06 -5.77
C SER A 9 -4.61 -1.59 -4.34
N VAL A 10 -5.58 -0.70 -4.24
CA VAL A 10 -6.13 -0.27 -2.96
C VAL A 10 -7.30 -1.20 -2.63
N PHE A 11 -7.15 -1.97 -1.56
CA PHE A 11 -8.20 -2.88 -1.11
C PHE A 11 -9.11 -2.19 -0.10
N TYR A 12 -10.40 -2.33 -0.33
CA TYR A 12 -11.41 -1.89 0.60
C TYR A 12 -11.68 -2.99 1.64
N ASN A 13 -11.57 -2.63 2.92
CA ASN A 13 -11.91 -3.51 4.03
C ASN A 13 -12.91 -2.80 4.93
N PRO A 14 -14.21 -3.13 4.84
CA PRO A 14 -15.25 -2.43 5.61
C PRO A 14 -15.09 -2.57 7.13
N THR A 15 -14.42 -3.64 7.60
CA THR A 15 -14.23 -3.87 9.04
C THR A 15 -13.04 -3.11 9.62
N LYS A 16 -12.13 -2.63 8.79
CA LYS A 16 -10.88 -1.97 9.22
C LYS A 16 -10.67 -0.59 8.58
N ASP A 17 -11.67 -0.06 7.88
CA ASP A 17 -11.50 1.21 7.18
C ASP A 17 -11.55 2.39 8.15
N LYS A 18 -10.38 2.70 8.70
CA LYS A 18 -10.11 3.90 9.50
C LYS A 18 -9.19 4.85 8.75
N SER A 19 -9.20 4.77 7.43
CA SER A 19 -8.34 5.59 6.58
C SER A 19 -8.74 7.06 6.65
N MET A 20 -7.75 7.93 6.63
CA MET A 20 -7.94 9.38 6.54
C MET A 20 -8.62 9.77 5.22
N PHE A 21 -8.37 9.00 4.16
CA PHE A 21 -8.82 9.28 2.80
C PHE A 21 -9.74 8.18 2.27
N SER A 22 -10.65 8.56 1.38
CA SER A 22 -11.49 7.59 0.66
C SER A 22 -10.65 6.70 -0.25
N MET A 23 -11.26 5.62 -0.74
CA MET A 23 -10.59 4.72 -1.68
C MET A 23 -10.20 5.46 -2.97
N GLU A 24 -11.07 6.31 -3.49
CA GLU A 24 -10.84 7.12 -4.68
C GLU A 24 -9.68 8.09 -4.49
N GLU A 25 -9.63 8.76 -3.35
CA GLU A 25 -8.54 9.68 -3.00
C GLU A 25 -7.21 8.95 -2.89
N ARG A 26 -7.20 7.76 -2.29
CA ARG A 26 -5.98 6.95 -2.19
C ARG A 26 -5.47 6.50 -3.56
N VAL A 27 -6.37 6.05 -4.44
CA VAL A 27 -6.02 5.68 -5.82
C VAL A 27 -5.42 6.88 -6.55
N GLU A 28 -6.04 8.04 -6.44
CA GLU A 28 -5.55 9.27 -7.08
C GLU A 28 -4.15 9.65 -6.59
N MET A 29 -3.93 9.63 -5.28
CA MET A 29 -2.62 9.94 -4.71
C MET A 29 -1.53 8.97 -5.18
N ILE A 30 -1.84 7.67 -5.24
CA ILE A 30 -0.89 6.67 -5.72
C ILE A 30 -0.57 6.91 -7.21
N LYS A 31 -1.58 7.22 -8.02
CA LYS A 31 -1.37 7.57 -9.43
C LYS A 31 -0.43 8.75 -9.58
N LEU A 32 -0.63 9.81 -8.80
CA LEU A 32 0.24 10.98 -8.82
C LEU A 32 1.66 10.64 -8.37
N ALA A 33 1.80 9.86 -7.30
CA ALA A 33 3.10 9.49 -6.76
C ALA A 33 3.90 8.57 -7.68
N THR A 34 3.23 7.82 -8.56
CA THR A 34 3.85 6.82 -9.45
C THR A 34 3.80 7.21 -10.93
N LYS A 35 3.34 8.40 -11.27
CA LYS A 35 3.19 8.83 -12.67
C LYS A 35 4.47 8.78 -13.49
N HIS A 36 5.63 8.85 -12.84
CA HIS A 36 6.95 8.78 -13.48
C HIS A 36 7.40 7.34 -13.79
N ILE A 37 6.62 6.34 -13.38
CA ILE A 37 6.95 4.92 -13.57
C ILE A 37 6.00 4.35 -14.64
N PRO A 38 6.49 4.06 -15.85
CA PRO A 38 5.62 3.76 -16.99
C PRO A 38 4.89 2.41 -16.92
N ASN A 39 5.44 1.44 -16.17
CA ASN A 39 4.88 0.10 -16.07
C ASN A 39 4.06 -0.13 -14.80
N VAL A 40 3.60 0.94 -14.16
CA VAL A 40 2.73 0.86 -12.98
C VAL A 40 1.29 1.20 -13.37
N ARG A 41 0.37 0.34 -12.97
CA ARG A 41 -1.07 0.57 -13.09
C ARG A 41 -1.68 0.58 -11.69
N VAL A 42 -2.56 1.55 -11.42
CA VAL A 42 -3.18 1.73 -10.09
C VAL A 42 -4.68 1.46 -10.22
N THR A 43 -5.21 0.66 -9.32
CA THR A 43 -6.62 0.29 -9.30
C THR A 43 -7.12 0.09 -7.86
N SER A 44 -8.38 -0.26 -7.72
CA SER A 44 -8.98 -0.61 -6.43
C SER A 44 -9.79 -1.89 -6.57
N PHE A 45 -9.98 -2.59 -5.47
CA PHE A 45 -10.73 -3.83 -5.44
C PHE A 45 -11.35 -4.05 -4.06
N SER A 46 -12.55 -4.63 -4.07
CA SER A 46 -13.25 -5.08 -2.87
C SER A 46 -13.48 -6.58 -3.00
N GLY A 47 -13.13 -7.34 -1.96
CA GLY A 47 -13.29 -8.80 -1.95
C GLY A 47 -11.98 -9.53 -1.64
N LEU A 48 -11.88 -10.78 -2.07
CA LEU A 48 -10.71 -11.61 -1.81
C LEU A 48 -9.56 -11.28 -2.76
N LEU A 49 -8.36 -11.22 -2.21
CA LEU A 49 -7.14 -10.96 -2.98
C LEU A 49 -6.95 -12.01 -4.10
N ASN A 50 -7.27 -13.28 -3.81
CA ASN A 50 -7.18 -14.36 -4.79
C ASN A 50 -8.04 -14.08 -6.03
N GLU A 51 -9.27 -13.64 -5.83
CA GLU A 51 -10.20 -13.30 -6.93
C GLU A 51 -9.64 -12.14 -7.76
N PHE A 52 -9.09 -11.15 -7.10
CA PHE A 52 -8.45 -10.03 -7.78
C PHE A 52 -7.27 -10.48 -8.64
N CYS A 53 -6.40 -11.33 -8.09
CA CYS A 53 -5.25 -11.85 -8.84
C CYS A 53 -5.68 -12.64 -10.08
N VAL A 54 -6.73 -13.44 -9.98
CA VAL A 54 -7.27 -14.17 -11.12
C VAL A 54 -7.85 -13.21 -12.16
N LYS A 55 -8.64 -12.25 -11.73
CA LYS A 55 -9.25 -11.24 -12.62
C LYS A 55 -8.21 -10.44 -13.41
N GLU A 56 -7.11 -10.09 -12.76
CA GLU A 56 -6.05 -9.25 -13.35
C GLU A 56 -4.96 -10.09 -14.05
N ASP A 57 -5.08 -11.41 -14.05
CA ASP A 57 -4.04 -12.32 -14.56
C ASP A 57 -2.67 -12.01 -13.93
N ALA A 58 -2.67 -11.83 -12.61
CA ALA A 58 -1.50 -11.46 -11.83
C ALA A 58 -1.09 -12.58 -10.88
N PRO A 59 -0.25 -13.54 -11.33
CA PRO A 59 0.09 -14.73 -10.55
C PRO A 59 1.06 -14.47 -9.39
N VAL A 60 1.67 -13.29 -9.32
CA VAL A 60 2.69 -12.96 -8.32
C VAL A 60 2.22 -11.78 -7.47
N ILE A 61 2.25 -11.99 -6.16
CA ILE A 61 1.94 -10.95 -5.18
C ILE A 61 3.26 -10.45 -4.58
N VAL A 62 3.49 -9.14 -4.62
CA VAL A 62 4.70 -8.52 -4.06
C VAL A 62 4.36 -7.86 -2.73
N ARG A 63 5.10 -8.20 -1.68
CA ARG A 63 4.93 -7.64 -0.33
C ARG A 63 6.25 -7.06 0.16
N GLY A 64 6.20 -5.90 0.78
CA GLY A 64 7.35 -5.29 1.44
C GLY A 64 7.46 -5.72 2.89
N LEU A 65 8.67 -5.93 3.37
CA LEU A 65 8.94 -6.27 4.77
C LEU A 65 9.84 -5.20 5.40
N ARG A 66 9.41 -4.68 6.56
CA ARG A 66 10.16 -3.67 7.32
C ARG A 66 10.90 -4.26 8.52
N ALA A 67 10.32 -5.28 9.17
CA ALA A 67 10.84 -5.87 10.40
C ALA A 67 10.44 -7.35 10.51
N PHE A 68 11.05 -8.07 11.46
CA PHE A 68 10.73 -9.47 11.71
C PHE A 68 9.25 -9.70 12.09
N THR A 69 8.65 -8.78 12.81
CA THR A 69 7.24 -8.86 13.19
C THR A 69 6.33 -8.83 11.96
N ASP A 70 6.67 -8.02 10.95
CA ASP A 70 5.96 -8.00 9.67
C ASP A 70 6.08 -9.34 8.95
N PHE A 71 7.27 -9.96 9.02
CA PHE A 71 7.55 -11.22 8.32
C PHE A 71 6.64 -12.35 8.80
N GLU A 72 6.48 -12.53 10.11
CA GLU A 72 5.66 -13.62 10.65
C GLU A 72 4.21 -13.51 10.17
N TYR A 73 3.62 -12.33 10.28
CA TYR A 73 2.26 -12.06 9.83
C TYR A 73 2.11 -12.28 8.32
N GLU A 74 3.02 -11.71 7.55
CA GLU A 74 2.99 -11.79 6.08
C GLU A 74 3.22 -13.22 5.58
N PHE A 75 4.09 -13.98 6.26
CA PHE A 75 4.38 -15.36 5.93
C PHE A 75 3.14 -16.25 6.13
N GLN A 76 2.46 -16.12 7.25
CA GLN A 76 1.23 -16.87 7.52
C GLN A 76 0.16 -16.54 6.48
N ARG A 77 0.03 -15.27 6.14
CA ARG A 77 -0.91 -14.82 5.11
C ARG A 77 -0.58 -15.40 3.74
N ALA A 78 0.69 -15.42 3.36
CA ALA A 78 1.15 -16.02 2.10
C ALA A 78 0.84 -17.51 2.03
N LEU A 79 1.04 -18.24 3.13
CA LEU A 79 0.69 -19.66 3.21
C LEU A 79 -0.81 -19.88 3.03
N LEU A 80 -1.65 -19.04 3.64
CA LEU A 80 -3.09 -19.13 3.49
C LEU A 80 -3.52 -18.88 2.05
N ILE A 81 -2.97 -17.86 1.42
CA ILE A 81 -3.23 -17.55 0.01
C ILE A 81 -2.83 -18.71 -0.89
N LYS A 82 -1.65 -19.30 -0.66
CA LYS A 82 -1.15 -20.46 -1.41
C LYS A 82 -2.04 -21.67 -1.25
N LYS A 83 -2.63 -21.85 -0.06
CA LYS A 83 -3.57 -22.94 0.22
C LYS A 83 -4.87 -22.78 -0.60
N ILE A 84 -5.37 -21.57 -0.70
CA ILE A 84 -6.61 -21.26 -1.44
C ILE A 84 -6.37 -21.39 -2.96
N ASP A 85 -5.27 -20.84 -3.43
CA ASP A 85 -4.90 -20.91 -4.86
C ASP A 85 -3.40 -21.25 -5.00
N PRO A 86 -3.06 -22.52 -5.26
CA PRO A 86 -1.67 -22.96 -5.39
C PRO A 86 -0.87 -22.29 -6.53
N LYS A 87 -1.55 -21.65 -7.47
CA LYS A 87 -0.88 -20.98 -8.59
C LYS A 87 -0.31 -19.61 -8.21
N LEU A 88 -0.81 -19.02 -7.10
CA LEU A 88 -0.33 -17.72 -6.64
C LEU A 88 0.98 -17.86 -5.87
N GLU A 89 1.92 -17.00 -6.19
CA GLU A 89 3.21 -16.92 -5.49
C GLU A 89 3.35 -15.57 -4.81
N THR A 90 3.93 -15.55 -3.61
CA THR A 90 4.22 -14.30 -2.89
C THR A 90 5.73 -14.08 -2.85
N VAL A 91 6.16 -12.90 -3.28
CA VAL A 91 7.56 -12.47 -3.23
C VAL A 91 7.69 -11.39 -2.16
N PHE A 92 8.66 -11.56 -1.27
CA PHE A 92 8.95 -10.59 -0.23
C PHE A 92 10.17 -9.75 -0.62
N ILE A 93 10.04 -8.43 -0.51
CA ILE A 93 11.12 -7.48 -0.77
C ILE A 93 11.41 -6.72 0.51
N MET A 94 12.69 -6.67 0.89
CA MET A 94 13.12 -5.92 2.07
C MET A 94 13.02 -4.42 1.81
N THR A 95 12.39 -3.71 2.73
CA THR A 95 12.31 -2.25 2.69
C THR A 95 13.71 -1.64 2.90
N ASN A 96 14.00 -0.57 2.18
CA ASN A 96 15.21 0.19 2.40
C ASN A 96 15.25 0.70 3.84
N ALA A 97 16.43 0.59 4.48
CA ALA A 97 16.61 0.94 5.89
C ALA A 97 16.10 2.35 6.25
N LYS A 98 16.27 3.30 5.32
CA LYS A 98 15.83 4.69 5.55
C LYS A 98 14.30 4.85 5.66
N TYR A 99 13.53 3.86 5.25
CA TYR A 99 12.06 3.86 5.33
C TYR A 99 11.51 2.82 6.29
N SER A 100 12.37 2.04 6.95
CA SER A 100 11.93 0.92 7.80
C SER A 100 11.09 1.37 8.99
N PHE A 101 11.25 2.60 9.44
CA PHE A 101 10.50 3.18 10.56
C PHE A 101 9.19 3.89 10.12
N VAL A 102 8.95 4.03 8.82
CA VAL A 102 7.76 4.73 8.32
C VAL A 102 6.54 3.83 8.42
N SER A 103 5.48 4.34 9.03
CA SER A 103 4.19 3.67 9.13
C SER A 103 3.06 4.68 8.95
N SER A 104 1.90 4.20 8.52
CA SER A 104 0.72 5.06 8.37
C SER A 104 0.31 5.71 9.69
N SER A 105 0.35 4.95 10.79
CA SER A 105 0.03 5.48 12.12
C SER A 105 1.00 6.57 12.57
N GLY A 106 2.31 6.36 12.36
CA GLY A 106 3.33 7.36 12.68
C GLY A 106 3.18 8.63 11.87
N VAL A 107 2.90 8.50 10.57
CA VAL A 107 2.67 9.66 9.70
C VAL A 107 1.42 10.44 10.14
N ARG A 108 0.33 9.76 10.45
CA ARG A 108 -0.89 10.43 10.94
C ARG A 108 -0.65 11.16 12.25
N GLU A 109 0.09 10.54 13.17
CA GLU A 109 0.42 11.17 14.45
C GLU A 109 1.25 12.45 14.24
N LEU A 110 2.33 12.38 13.47
CA LEU A 110 3.14 13.56 13.15
C LEU A 110 2.31 14.66 12.50
N ALA A 111 1.48 14.30 11.54
CA ALA A 111 0.65 15.27 10.82
C ALA A 111 -0.36 15.95 11.76
N THR A 112 -0.98 15.19 12.67
CA THR A 112 -1.95 15.73 13.64
C THR A 112 -1.32 16.80 14.53
N PHE A 113 -0.07 16.62 14.92
CA PHE A 113 0.66 17.57 15.77
C PHE A 113 1.50 18.58 14.98
N GLY A 114 1.29 18.69 13.67
CA GLY A 114 2.01 19.64 12.84
C GLY A 114 3.50 19.31 12.61
N GLY A 115 3.88 18.06 12.83
CA GLY A 115 5.26 17.62 12.66
C GLY A 115 5.68 17.53 11.19
N PRO A 116 7.00 17.35 10.93
CA PRO A 116 7.52 17.29 9.57
C PRO A 116 7.16 15.98 8.87
N LEU A 117 6.76 16.05 7.62
CA LEU A 117 6.43 14.90 6.77
C LEU A 117 7.41 14.74 5.59
N LYS A 118 8.31 15.69 5.41
CA LYS A 118 9.29 15.65 4.32
C LYS A 118 10.13 14.36 4.41
N ASP A 119 10.34 13.73 3.26
CA ASP A 119 11.08 12.47 3.11
C ASP A 119 10.42 11.25 3.78
N LEU A 120 9.23 11.40 4.36
CA LEU A 120 8.42 10.30 4.89
C LEU A 120 7.33 9.88 3.92
N VAL A 121 6.78 10.85 3.17
CA VAL A 121 5.75 10.62 2.17
C VAL A 121 6.07 11.45 0.92
N PRO A 122 5.52 11.08 -0.26
CA PRO A 122 5.63 11.92 -1.45
C PRO A 122 5.01 13.30 -1.22
N GLU A 123 5.53 14.32 -1.88
CA GLU A 123 5.04 15.70 -1.71
C GLU A 123 3.55 15.85 -1.99
N CYS A 124 3.04 15.18 -3.03
CA CYS A 124 1.61 15.21 -3.35
C CYS A 124 0.75 14.63 -2.22
N VAL A 125 1.26 13.65 -1.49
CA VAL A 125 0.59 13.06 -0.33
C VAL A 125 0.64 14.01 0.85
N GLU A 126 1.78 14.63 1.12
CA GLU A 126 1.93 15.63 2.19
C GLU A 126 0.92 16.77 2.02
N GLN A 127 0.80 17.32 0.81
CA GLN A 127 -0.15 18.39 0.51
C GLN A 127 -1.58 17.97 0.83
N ARG A 128 -1.97 16.74 0.46
CA ARG A 128 -3.30 16.20 0.74
C ARG A 128 -3.55 16.00 2.23
N ILE A 129 -2.56 15.52 2.97
CA ILE A 129 -2.64 15.34 4.43
C ILE A 129 -2.83 16.70 5.11
N ARG A 130 -2.03 17.70 4.75
CA ARG A 130 -2.11 19.04 5.32
C ARG A 130 -3.48 19.67 5.07
N ALA A 131 -3.97 19.57 3.83
CA ALA A 131 -5.29 20.08 3.46
C ALA A 131 -6.43 19.39 4.23
N HIS A 132 -6.33 18.07 4.40
CA HIS A 132 -7.33 17.29 5.14
C HIS A 132 -7.40 17.71 6.61
N ILE A 133 -6.25 17.90 7.25
CA ILE A 133 -6.17 18.32 8.66
C ILE A 133 -6.69 19.76 8.82
N ALA A 134 -6.32 20.66 7.90
CA ALA A 134 -6.80 22.05 7.92
C ALA A 134 -8.32 22.13 7.80
N ALA A 135 -8.94 21.28 6.99
CA ALA A 135 -10.38 21.23 6.80
C ALA A 135 -11.13 20.74 8.06
N LYS A 136 -10.49 19.97 8.93
CA LYS A 136 -11.07 19.47 10.19
C LYS A 136 -10.86 20.42 11.38
N GLY A 137 -9.90 21.30 11.27
CA GLY A 137 -9.54 22.28 12.30
C GLY A 137 -10.44 23.53 12.32
#